data_2278fb00236f66ead4e3a11a49abd25d
#
_entry.id   2278fb00236f66ead4e3a11a49abd25d
#
_cell.length_a   1.000
_cell.length_b   1.000
_cell.length_c   1.000
_cell.angle_alpha   90.00
_cell.angle_beta   90.00
_cell.angle_gamma   90.00
#
_symmetry.space_group_name_H-M   'P 1'
#
loop_
_entity.id
_entity.type
_entity.pdbx_description
1 polymer ?
#
loop_
_entity_poly.entity_id
_entity_poly.type
_entity_poly.pdbx_seq_one_letter_code
_entity_poly.pdbx_strand_id
1 'polypeptide(L)'
;MKSLSRIGLSLAAALAVPFVFAQQPGGQSDRLQIPAVSDLAYGDALFQILQGEGFEGLARLSAVADRGVAESHRAETELLLGGLYLEMGLHEEASVRLGKLLTEDVPAGVRNRAWFHLAKAWYMLGDDARAEDAARRLGGLLSPELESERLHILANVLMRQGRFDEAADLLDGWQGPEDWAAYARVNLGVALIRDNQLDVAARYLGAVGLMPTVDPELLALRDRANVTLAFAYLQSGEPASAKPLLSRVRLDGPYSNRALLGAGWAEAALGDHRAALTPWLELKSRNLADPAVQESLLAIPFAYDQLDAPAQAAEQYEAGLLSLAGERQRVDAVIERIRGGAWLDTILALAVEDGGRGWAWQLERLPQSVESRYLYGLLAGQEFQEGLKNYRDLVYLESRLQRWPGDIEAFNDLIRTREAQLASQLAQADGLLAGNPAAGLEARRIALAARLEAAAASGDVVAVLPESGQAQWQRIGSLGQQIDGAAAGDATAAAQRERLRLLRGAAYWNAAEAQPASLQARRDELAAASAAVAEAGDRMQRLEGVRGAASSVGAPAVDLEAARARHAVLTERLSAARDLERRHLVAIALQDMEGQRGRLDAYERQLRYALAALYDRASTPRGERP
;
A
#
# COMPACT_ATOMS: atom_id res chain seq x y z
N MET A 1 -52.10 29.67 -19.08
CA MET A 1 -50.67 29.43 -19.37
C MET A 1 -49.70 30.25 -18.49
N LYS A 2 -50.00 30.54 -17.23
CA LYS A 2 -49.09 31.30 -16.32
C LYS A 2 -48.91 30.66 -14.94
N SER A 3 -49.29 29.39 -14.73
CA SER A 3 -49.16 28.72 -13.42
C SER A 3 -48.23 27.52 -13.40
N LEU A 4 -47.57 27.16 -14.49
CA LEU A 4 -46.60 26.08 -14.58
C LEU A 4 -45.18 26.43 -14.07
N SER A 5 -44.93 27.73 -13.77
CA SER A 5 -43.60 28.19 -13.32
C SER A 5 -43.35 28.05 -11.82
N ARG A 6 -44.20 27.36 -11.05
CA ARG A 6 -44.08 27.19 -9.59
C ARG A 6 -44.14 25.73 -9.09
N ILE A 7 -44.30 24.75 -9.97
CA ILE A 7 -43.81 23.42 -9.63
C ILE A 7 -42.30 23.52 -9.86
N GLY A 8 -41.63 24.09 -8.88
CA GLY A 8 -40.17 24.07 -8.84
C GLY A 8 -39.78 22.61 -8.85
N LEU A 9 -39.58 22.08 -10.06
CA LEU A 9 -38.90 20.82 -10.27
C LEU A 9 -37.62 20.88 -9.41
N SER A 10 -37.55 20.05 -8.38
CA SER A 10 -36.32 19.80 -7.62
C SER A 10 -35.32 19.02 -8.49
N LEU A 11 -35.21 19.42 -9.77
CA LEU A 11 -34.21 18.91 -10.72
C LEU A 11 -32.78 19.37 -10.35
N ALA A 12 -32.67 20.39 -9.48
CA ALA A 12 -31.35 20.86 -9.01
C ALA A 12 -30.55 19.78 -8.23
N ALA A 13 -31.24 18.83 -7.62
CA ALA A 13 -30.56 17.70 -6.96
C ALA A 13 -29.99 16.65 -7.95
N ALA A 14 -30.41 16.71 -9.23
CA ALA A 14 -29.96 15.73 -10.23
C ALA A 14 -28.58 16.04 -10.83
N LEU A 15 -28.05 17.26 -10.64
CA LEU A 15 -26.74 17.67 -11.17
C LEU A 15 -25.62 17.69 -10.12
N ALA A 16 -25.90 17.38 -8.85
CA ALA A 16 -24.87 17.08 -7.87
C ALA A 16 -24.29 15.68 -8.14
N VAL A 17 -23.66 15.51 -9.30
CA VAL A 17 -22.91 14.29 -9.62
C VAL A 17 -21.51 14.53 -9.10
N PRO A 18 -21.05 13.78 -8.11
CA PRO A 18 -19.63 13.80 -7.76
C PRO A 18 -18.83 13.47 -9.03
N PHE A 19 -17.70 14.12 -9.22
CA PHE A 19 -16.75 13.70 -10.25
C PHE A 19 -16.44 12.23 -9.99
N VAL A 20 -16.82 11.37 -10.93
CA VAL A 20 -16.47 9.95 -10.84
C VAL A 20 -15.02 9.86 -11.24
N PHE A 21 -14.19 9.50 -10.29
CA PHE A 21 -12.90 8.94 -10.63
C PHE A 21 -13.17 7.65 -11.42
N ALA A 22 -12.47 7.45 -12.52
CA ALA A 22 -12.30 6.13 -13.05
C ALA A 22 -11.68 5.28 -11.94
N GLN A 23 -12.51 4.48 -11.28
CA GLN A 23 -12.01 3.46 -10.39
C GLN A 23 -11.21 2.55 -11.30
N GLN A 24 -9.94 2.35 -11.01
CA GLN A 24 -9.12 1.45 -11.81
C GLN A 24 -9.85 0.11 -11.88
N PRO A 25 -10.23 -0.37 -13.09
CA PRO A 25 -10.56 -1.77 -13.27
C PRO A 25 -9.31 -2.51 -12.82
N GLY A 26 -9.39 -3.37 -11.83
CA GLY A 26 -8.32 -4.04 -11.11
C GLY A 26 -7.00 -4.02 -11.88
N GLY A 27 -6.25 -2.92 -11.72
CA GLY A 27 -5.11 -2.64 -12.55
C GLY A 27 -4.14 -3.78 -12.38
N GLN A 28 -3.78 -4.42 -13.46
CA GLN A 28 -2.51 -5.11 -13.52
C GLN A 28 -1.52 -4.08 -12.99
N SER A 29 -1.10 -4.30 -11.75
CA SER A 29 -0.04 -3.52 -11.13
C SER A 29 0.97 -3.22 -12.22
N ASP A 30 1.22 -1.94 -12.46
CA ASP A 30 2.36 -1.48 -13.26
C ASP A 30 3.44 -2.49 -12.92
N ARG A 31 3.80 -3.37 -13.88
CA ARG A 31 4.82 -4.38 -13.63
C ARG A 31 6.04 -3.56 -13.35
N LEU A 32 6.22 -3.27 -12.04
CA LEU A 32 7.39 -2.63 -11.52
C LEU A 32 8.53 -3.37 -12.22
N GLN A 33 9.21 -2.70 -13.13
CA GLN A 33 10.49 -3.19 -13.62
C GLN A 33 11.35 -3.20 -12.36
N ILE A 34 11.28 -4.34 -11.65
CA ILE A 34 11.98 -4.52 -10.39
C ILE A 34 13.45 -4.47 -10.78
N PRO A 35 14.19 -3.40 -10.45
CA PRO A 35 15.62 -3.36 -10.69
C PRO A 35 16.24 -4.55 -9.97
N ALA A 36 17.32 -5.08 -10.47
CA ALA A 36 18.01 -6.19 -9.82
C ALA A 36 18.25 -5.81 -8.35
N VAL A 37 17.59 -6.54 -7.43
CA VAL A 37 17.66 -6.25 -6.00
C VAL A 37 19.05 -6.61 -5.51
N SER A 38 19.85 -5.61 -5.17
CA SER A 38 21.21 -5.79 -4.65
C SER A 38 21.27 -5.72 -3.12
N ASP A 39 20.24 -5.18 -2.48
CA ASP A 39 20.14 -5.04 -1.03
C ASP A 39 19.01 -5.90 -0.45
N LEU A 40 19.32 -6.73 0.54
CA LEU A 40 18.38 -7.67 1.12
C LEU A 40 17.24 -6.96 1.90
N ALA A 41 17.53 -5.84 2.57
CA ALA A 41 16.52 -5.13 3.35
C ALA A 41 15.50 -4.43 2.43
N TYR A 42 15.98 -3.87 1.31
CA TYR A 42 15.11 -3.32 0.27
C TYR A 42 14.26 -4.43 -0.38
N GLY A 43 14.90 -5.58 -0.70
CA GLY A 43 14.21 -6.72 -1.28
C GLY A 43 13.13 -7.31 -0.37
N ASP A 44 13.38 -7.38 0.93
CA ASP A 44 12.41 -7.82 1.92
C ASP A 44 11.19 -6.87 2.00
N ALA A 45 11.43 -5.56 2.00
CA ALA A 45 10.34 -4.57 1.96
C ALA A 45 9.50 -4.70 0.68
N LEU A 46 10.17 -4.84 -0.48
CA LEU A 46 9.50 -5.04 -1.77
C LEU A 46 8.65 -6.31 -1.80
N PHE A 47 9.16 -7.40 -1.22
CA PHE A 47 8.43 -8.66 -1.10
C PHE A 47 7.11 -8.48 -0.32
N GLN A 48 7.11 -7.74 0.78
CA GLN A 48 5.90 -7.46 1.55
C GLN A 48 4.89 -6.66 0.72
N ILE A 49 5.36 -5.64 -0.02
CA ILE A 49 4.50 -4.85 -0.91
C ILE A 49 3.83 -5.73 -1.96
N LEU A 50 4.62 -6.61 -2.61
CA LEU A 50 4.12 -7.53 -3.64
C LEU A 50 3.15 -8.60 -3.10
N GLN A 51 3.25 -8.95 -1.80
CA GLN A 51 2.29 -9.82 -1.11
C GLN A 51 1.00 -9.09 -0.71
N GLY A 52 0.89 -7.79 -1.00
CA GLY A 52 -0.25 -6.97 -0.60
C GLY A 52 -0.22 -6.52 0.86
N GLU A 53 0.89 -6.77 1.58
CA GLU A 53 1.09 -6.31 2.96
C GLU A 53 1.70 -4.90 2.97
N GLY A 54 0.97 -3.92 2.43
CA GLY A 54 1.48 -2.58 2.17
C GLY A 54 1.92 -1.82 3.42
N PHE A 55 1.24 -1.95 4.57
CA PHE A 55 1.68 -1.33 5.82
C PHE A 55 3.00 -1.92 6.33
N GLU A 56 3.16 -3.24 6.22
CA GLU A 56 4.42 -3.91 6.58
C GLU A 56 5.54 -3.47 5.63
N GLY A 57 5.25 -3.44 4.34
CA GLY A 57 6.16 -2.94 3.31
C GLY A 57 6.57 -1.49 3.57
N LEU A 58 5.60 -0.62 3.90
CA LEU A 58 5.86 0.77 4.25
C LEU A 58 6.77 0.89 5.49
N ALA A 59 6.47 0.15 6.55
CA ALA A 59 7.26 0.19 7.80
C ALA A 59 8.71 -0.24 7.56
N ARG A 60 8.92 -1.34 6.80
CA ARG A 60 10.25 -1.84 6.44
C ARG A 60 10.99 -0.88 5.53
N LEU A 61 10.31 -0.36 4.51
CA LEU A 61 10.90 0.58 3.57
C LEU A 61 11.29 1.91 4.25
N SER A 62 10.46 2.41 5.19
CA SER A 62 10.79 3.57 6.02
C SER A 62 12.02 3.30 6.88
N ALA A 63 12.11 2.12 7.50
CA ALA A 63 13.28 1.74 8.29
C ALA A 63 14.56 1.61 7.44
N VAL A 64 14.44 1.16 6.18
CA VAL A 64 15.55 1.13 5.21
C VAL A 64 16.01 2.56 4.88
N ALA A 65 15.07 3.46 4.60
CA ALA A 65 15.36 4.86 4.30
C ALA A 65 16.03 5.58 5.49
N ASP A 66 15.47 5.41 6.70
CA ASP A 66 15.95 6.08 7.92
C ASP A 66 17.36 5.60 8.34
N ARG A 67 17.70 4.34 8.07
CA ARG A 67 19.01 3.76 8.37
C ARG A 67 20.05 3.99 7.28
N GLY A 68 19.64 4.40 6.09
CA GLY A 68 20.51 4.58 4.93
C GLY A 68 21.21 3.30 4.47
N VAL A 69 20.59 2.12 4.71
CA VAL A 69 21.24 0.83 4.43
C VAL A 69 21.12 0.38 2.98
N ALA A 70 20.24 0.98 2.18
CA ALA A 70 20.05 0.64 0.77
C ALA A 70 20.42 1.81 -0.14
N GLU A 71 21.66 2.28 -0.06
CA GLU A 71 22.12 3.47 -0.80
C GLU A 71 22.01 3.31 -2.31
N SER A 72 22.22 2.08 -2.83
CA SER A 72 22.07 1.75 -4.25
C SER A 72 20.62 1.82 -4.75
N HIS A 73 19.62 1.77 -3.84
CA HIS A 73 18.19 1.85 -4.14
C HIS A 73 17.51 3.06 -3.50
N ARG A 74 18.28 4.08 -3.09
CA ARG A 74 17.75 5.22 -2.35
C ARG A 74 16.65 5.96 -3.11
N ALA A 75 16.86 6.23 -4.38
CA ALA A 75 15.89 6.95 -5.19
C ALA A 75 14.59 6.15 -5.41
N GLU A 76 14.71 4.84 -5.65
CA GLU A 76 13.58 3.93 -5.78
C GLU A 76 12.84 3.76 -4.44
N THR A 77 13.55 3.72 -3.32
CA THR A 77 12.99 3.66 -1.97
C THR A 77 12.11 4.88 -1.69
N GLU A 78 12.62 6.08 -1.95
CA GLU A 78 11.84 7.31 -1.74
C GLU A 78 10.65 7.42 -2.71
N LEU A 79 10.81 6.97 -3.97
CA LEU A 79 9.72 6.93 -4.94
C LEU A 79 8.60 5.97 -4.50
N LEU A 80 8.96 4.77 -4.05
CA LEU A 80 8.00 3.77 -3.55
C LEU A 80 7.30 4.25 -2.27
N LEU A 81 8.04 4.85 -1.33
CA LEU A 81 7.46 5.46 -0.14
C LEU A 81 6.45 6.54 -0.50
N GLY A 82 6.79 7.43 -1.43
CA GLY A 82 5.87 8.46 -1.93
C GLY A 82 4.62 7.86 -2.55
N GLY A 83 4.75 6.81 -3.36
CA GLY A 83 3.62 6.08 -3.95
C GLY A 83 2.73 5.42 -2.89
N LEU A 84 3.33 4.73 -1.91
CA LEU A 84 2.60 4.10 -0.81
C LEU A 84 1.85 5.13 0.06
N TYR A 85 2.46 6.28 0.35
CA TYR A 85 1.76 7.37 1.05
C TYR A 85 0.55 7.88 0.26
N LEU A 86 0.68 8.02 -1.08
CA LEU A 86 -0.47 8.41 -1.92
C LEU A 86 -1.61 7.39 -1.84
N GLU A 87 -1.29 6.11 -1.94
CA GLU A 87 -2.29 5.05 -1.85
C GLU A 87 -2.99 5.00 -0.48
N MET A 88 -2.29 5.43 0.58
CA MET A 88 -2.84 5.56 1.92
C MET A 88 -3.67 6.84 2.14
N GLY A 89 -3.73 7.74 1.15
CA GLY A 89 -4.39 9.03 1.29
C GLY A 89 -3.53 10.08 2.05
N LEU A 90 -2.26 9.80 2.33
CA LEU A 90 -1.32 10.70 2.98
C LEU A 90 -0.67 11.62 1.93
N HIS A 91 -1.50 12.43 1.27
CA HIS A 91 -1.09 13.20 0.09
C HIS A 91 -0.05 14.28 0.40
N GLU A 92 -0.10 14.87 1.59
CA GLU A 92 0.84 15.90 2.02
C GLU A 92 2.23 15.30 2.24
N GLU A 93 2.33 14.21 3.00
CA GLU A 93 3.57 13.48 3.25
C GLU A 93 4.17 12.93 1.94
N ALA A 94 3.32 12.39 1.06
CA ALA A 94 3.73 11.95 -0.27
C ALA A 94 4.35 13.09 -1.07
N SER A 95 3.72 14.27 -1.08
CA SER A 95 4.21 15.43 -1.82
C SER A 95 5.56 15.93 -1.31
N VAL A 96 5.78 15.90 0.01
CA VAL A 96 7.06 16.28 0.63
C VAL A 96 8.18 15.30 0.24
N ARG A 97 7.93 13.98 0.32
CA ARG A 97 8.94 12.97 -0.02
C ARG A 97 9.28 12.98 -1.50
N LEU A 98 8.27 12.95 -2.36
CA LEU A 98 8.46 12.97 -3.81
C LEU A 98 9.13 14.27 -4.29
N GLY A 99 8.82 15.40 -3.63
CA GLY A 99 9.45 16.70 -3.93
C GLY A 99 10.97 16.71 -3.72
N LYS A 100 11.47 15.95 -2.74
CA LYS A 100 12.92 15.82 -2.50
C LYS A 100 13.63 15.19 -3.70
N LEU A 101 13.02 14.18 -4.34
CA LEU A 101 13.60 13.51 -5.51
C LEU A 101 13.80 14.46 -6.70
N LEU A 102 13.08 15.56 -6.77
CA LEU A 102 13.21 16.54 -7.85
C LEU A 102 14.45 17.44 -7.69
N THR A 103 14.95 17.56 -6.45
CA THR A 103 16.15 18.37 -6.13
C THR A 103 17.43 17.55 -6.15
N GLU A 104 17.33 16.23 -6.28
CA GLU A 104 18.45 15.30 -6.28
C GLU A 104 18.85 14.88 -7.70
N ASP A 105 20.08 14.39 -7.86
CA ASP A 105 20.53 13.78 -9.11
C ASP A 105 20.05 12.32 -9.16
N VAL A 106 18.86 12.12 -9.74
CA VAL A 106 18.21 10.82 -9.85
C VAL A 106 17.98 10.45 -11.32
N PRO A 107 17.88 9.14 -11.66
CA PRO A 107 17.58 8.69 -13.01
C PRO A 107 16.31 9.34 -13.57
N ALA A 108 16.30 9.65 -14.89
CA ALA A 108 15.17 10.32 -15.52
C ALA A 108 13.83 9.58 -15.33
N GLY A 109 13.85 8.24 -15.38
CA GLY A 109 12.65 7.41 -15.13
C GLY A 109 12.10 7.56 -13.72
N VAL A 110 12.95 7.67 -12.71
CA VAL A 110 12.54 7.93 -11.31
C VAL A 110 11.96 9.33 -11.19
N ARG A 111 12.64 10.34 -11.78
CA ARG A 111 12.19 11.74 -11.77
C ARG A 111 10.83 11.91 -12.45
N ASN A 112 10.60 11.25 -13.59
CA ASN A 112 9.33 11.33 -14.31
C ASN A 112 8.19 10.68 -13.49
N ARG A 113 8.42 9.53 -12.87
CA ARG A 113 7.43 8.91 -11.97
C ARG A 113 7.19 9.77 -10.71
N ALA A 114 8.21 10.41 -10.15
CA ALA A 114 8.03 11.34 -9.04
C ALA A 114 7.13 12.53 -9.44
N TRP A 115 7.33 13.13 -10.62
CA TRP A 115 6.45 14.17 -11.15
C TRP A 115 5.02 13.68 -11.34
N PHE A 116 4.83 12.45 -11.85
CA PHE A 116 3.50 11.86 -12.02
C PHE A 116 2.77 11.69 -10.68
N HIS A 117 3.43 11.10 -9.69
CA HIS A 117 2.84 10.94 -8.36
C HIS A 117 2.60 12.29 -7.67
N LEU A 118 3.45 13.30 -7.90
CA LEU A 118 3.21 14.66 -7.42
C LEU A 118 2.00 15.32 -8.09
N ALA A 119 1.82 15.14 -9.41
CA ALA A 119 0.63 15.62 -10.09
C ALA A 119 -0.65 15.03 -9.45
N LYS A 120 -0.62 13.73 -9.16
CA LYS A 120 -1.72 13.02 -8.47
C LYS A 120 -1.93 13.54 -7.04
N ALA A 121 -0.85 13.71 -6.25
CA ALA A 121 -0.91 14.24 -4.90
C ALA A 121 -1.55 15.65 -4.86
N TRP A 122 -1.07 16.57 -5.69
CA TRP A 122 -1.59 17.93 -5.74
C TRP A 122 -3.03 17.99 -6.28
N TYR A 123 -3.37 17.13 -7.23
CA TYR A 123 -4.75 16.99 -7.70
C TYR A 123 -5.69 16.57 -6.56
N MET A 124 -5.29 15.59 -5.74
CA MET A 124 -6.06 15.13 -4.58
C MET A 124 -6.15 16.19 -3.48
N LEU A 125 -5.08 16.98 -3.27
CA LEU A 125 -5.05 18.12 -2.36
C LEU A 125 -5.85 19.34 -2.85
N GLY A 126 -6.31 19.34 -4.12
CA GLY A 126 -7.02 20.48 -4.73
C GLY A 126 -6.11 21.62 -5.17
N ASP A 127 -4.79 21.41 -5.23
CA ASP A 127 -3.83 22.38 -5.76
C ASP A 127 -3.70 22.22 -7.28
N ASP A 128 -4.71 22.75 -7.98
CA ASP A 128 -4.82 22.60 -9.42
C ASP A 128 -3.66 23.22 -10.21
N ALA A 129 -3.06 24.29 -9.69
CA ALA A 129 -1.95 24.95 -10.38
C ALA A 129 -0.68 24.08 -10.38
N ARG A 130 -0.33 23.49 -9.24
CA ARG A 130 0.81 22.56 -9.16
C ARG A 130 0.54 21.25 -9.87
N ALA A 131 -0.69 20.73 -9.77
CA ALA A 131 -1.09 19.52 -10.48
C ALA A 131 -0.96 19.67 -12.01
N GLU A 132 -1.41 20.81 -12.55
CA GLU A 132 -1.29 21.13 -13.98
C GLU A 132 0.16 21.24 -14.42
N ASP A 133 0.99 22.02 -13.71
CA ASP A 133 2.41 22.18 -14.04
C ASP A 133 3.13 20.83 -14.09
N ALA A 134 2.92 20.00 -13.08
CA ALA A 134 3.50 18.66 -13.01
C ALA A 134 3.02 17.75 -14.17
N ALA A 135 1.72 17.73 -14.43
CA ALA A 135 1.15 16.91 -15.49
C ALA A 135 1.64 17.35 -16.88
N ARG A 136 1.76 18.66 -17.14
CA ARG A 136 2.24 19.18 -18.46
C ARG A 136 3.72 18.86 -18.71
N ARG A 137 4.56 18.82 -17.66
CA ARG A 137 6.00 18.47 -17.78
C ARG A 137 6.24 17.05 -18.28
N LEU A 138 5.26 16.18 -18.20
CA LEU A 138 5.39 14.73 -18.42
C LEU A 138 4.93 14.25 -19.81
N GLY A 139 4.44 15.15 -20.67
CA GLY A 139 3.92 14.74 -21.98
C GLY A 139 4.90 13.86 -22.77
N GLY A 140 4.50 12.63 -23.07
CA GLY A 140 5.29 11.67 -23.83
C GLY A 140 6.48 11.02 -23.08
N LEU A 141 6.58 11.18 -21.77
CA LEU A 141 7.68 10.64 -20.94
C LEU A 141 7.25 9.47 -20.05
N LEU A 142 6.00 9.07 -20.13
CA LEU A 142 5.39 8.01 -19.31
C LEU A 142 5.06 6.76 -20.14
N SER A 143 4.81 5.64 -19.46
CA SER A 143 4.20 4.47 -20.11
C SER A 143 2.78 4.80 -20.60
N PRO A 144 2.22 4.08 -21.57
CA PRO A 144 0.88 4.36 -22.09
C PRO A 144 -0.23 4.38 -21.02
N GLU A 145 -0.11 3.52 -20.02
CA GLU A 145 -1.06 3.42 -18.91
C GLU A 145 -1.00 4.67 -18.03
N LEU A 146 0.18 5.07 -17.59
CA LEU A 146 0.39 6.28 -16.78
C LEU A 146 0.09 7.55 -17.57
N GLU A 147 0.32 7.54 -18.89
CA GLU A 147 -0.02 8.66 -19.76
C GLU A 147 -1.53 8.90 -19.80
N SER A 148 -2.34 7.83 -19.83
CA SER A 148 -3.80 7.92 -19.79
C SER A 148 -4.30 8.53 -18.47
N GLU A 149 -3.74 8.09 -17.34
CA GLU A 149 -4.08 8.67 -16.03
C GLU A 149 -3.63 10.14 -15.94
N ARG A 150 -2.45 10.47 -16.44
CA ARG A 150 -1.95 11.86 -16.52
C ARG A 150 -2.90 12.77 -17.31
N LEU A 151 -3.34 12.32 -18.49
CA LEU A 151 -4.28 13.07 -19.32
C LEU A 151 -5.62 13.25 -18.63
N HIS A 152 -6.09 12.21 -17.95
CA HIS A 152 -7.33 12.29 -17.16
C HIS A 152 -7.23 13.31 -16.01
N ILE A 153 -6.12 13.30 -15.26
CA ILE A 153 -5.85 14.31 -14.22
C ILE A 153 -5.85 15.71 -14.83
N LEU A 154 -5.10 15.90 -15.92
CA LEU A 154 -5.00 17.20 -16.58
C LEU A 154 -6.35 17.71 -17.09
N ALA A 155 -7.17 16.85 -17.71
CA ALA A 155 -8.51 17.20 -18.16
C ALA A 155 -9.39 17.66 -16.97
N ASN A 156 -9.37 16.91 -15.87
CA ASN A 156 -10.16 17.26 -14.68
C ASN A 156 -9.68 18.56 -14.02
N VAL A 157 -8.37 18.82 -13.99
CA VAL A 157 -7.80 20.08 -13.48
C VAL A 157 -8.25 21.25 -14.33
N LEU A 158 -8.19 21.14 -15.66
CA LEU A 158 -8.64 22.17 -16.59
C LEU A 158 -10.15 22.46 -16.41
N MET A 159 -10.96 21.41 -16.25
CA MET A 159 -12.40 21.55 -15.99
C MET A 159 -12.67 22.26 -14.65
N ARG A 160 -11.91 21.95 -13.59
CA ARG A 160 -12.06 22.64 -12.29
C ARG A 160 -11.69 24.12 -12.36
N GLN A 161 -10.75 24.47 -13.24
CA GLN A 161 -10.34 25.85 -13.51
C GLN A 161 -11.30 26.59 -14.47
N GLY A 162 -12.34 25.93 -15.00
CA GLY A 162 -13.26 26.49 -15.99
C GLY A 162 -12.68 26.62 -17.41
N ARG A 163 -11.54 25.99 -17.69
CA ARG A 163 -10.85 26.01 -19.00
C ARG A 163 -11.35 24.88 -19.88
N PHE A 164 -12.64 24.93 -20.21
CA PHE A 164 -13.34 23.83 -20.91
C PHE A 164 -12.83 23.62 -22.34
N ASP A 165 -12.45 24.70 -23.04
CA ASP A 165 -11.92 24.59 -24.42
C ASP A 165 -10.59 23.81 -24.43
N GLU A 166 -9.70 24.07 -23.49
CA GLU A 166 -8.44 23.33 -23.40
C GLU A 166 -8.66 21.86 -22.97
N ALA A 167 -9.62 21.60 -22.09
CA ALA A 167 -10.01 20.23 -21.75
C ALA A 167 -10.61 19.51 -22.96
N ALA A 168 -11.38 20.21 -23.79
CA ALA A 168 -11.97 19.71 -25.02
C ALA A 168 -10.87 19.34 -26.05
N ASP A 169 -9.94 20.26 -26.30
CA ASP A 169 -8.82 20.03 -27.21
C ASP A 169 -7.97 18.83 -26.78
N LEU A 170 -7.71 18.69 -25.47
CA LEU A 170 -6.99 17.55 -24.90
C LEU A 170 -7.71 16.22 -25.19
N LEU A 171 -9.05 16.19 -25.04
CA LEU A 171 -9.85 14.99 -25.24
C LEU A 171 -10.10 14.69 -26.73
N ASP A 172 -10.17 15.69 -27.58
CA ASP A 172 -10.27 15.52 -29.02
C ASP A 172 -8.96 14.96 -29.61
N GLY A 173 -7.80 15.28 -29.00
CA GLY A 173 -6.49 14.73 -29.34
C GLY A 173 -6.17 13.39 -28.64
N TRP A 174 -7.09 12.79 -27.91
CA TRP A 174 -6.85 11.58 -27.11
C TRP A 174 -6.50 10.37 -27.97
N GLN A 175 -5.37 9.71 -27.68
CA GLN A 175 -4.89 8.50 -28.36
C GLN A 175 -4.73 7.30 -27.43
N GLY A 176 -5.17 7.42 -26.17
CA GLY A 176 -5.13 6.36 -25.18
C GLY A 176 -6.35 5.42 -25.22
N PRO A 177 -6.48 4.52 -24.23
CA PRO A 177 -7.63 3.64 -24.08
C PRO A 177 -8.95 4.42 -24.02
N GLU A 178 -9.97 3.92 -24.72
CA GLU A 178 -11.25 4.63 -24.91
C GLU A 178 -12.08 4.72 -23.62
N ASP A 179 -11.91 3.80 -22.68
CA ASP A 179 -12.53 3.81 -21.37
C ASP A 179 -12.14 5.08 -20.56
N TRP A 180 -10.86 5.40 -20.47
CA TRP A 180 -10.37 6.62 -19.82
C TRP A 180 -10.93 7.89 -20.49
N ALA A 181 -10.93 7.89 -21.81
CA ALA A 181 -11.50 9.01 -22.58
C ALA A 181 -13.00 9.15 -22.34
N ALA A 182 -13.74 8.04 -22.23
CA ALA A 182 -15.17 8.05 -22.00
C ALA A 182 -15.53 8.69 -20.64
N TYR A 183 -14.81 8.36 -19.56
CA TYR A 183 -14.98 9.00 -18.25
C TYR A 183 -14.70 10.50 -18.31
N ALA A 184 -13.59 10.90 -18.92
CA ALA A 184 -13.21 12.30 -19.02
C ALA A 184 -14.23 13.09 -19.88
N ARG A 185 -14.74 12.53 -20.97
CA ARG A 185 -15.80 13.13 -21.81
C ARG A 185 -17.12 13.30 -21.05
N VAL A 186 -17.51 12.33 -20.20
CA VAL A 186 -18.69 12.47 -19.35
C VAL A 186 -18.50 13.61 -18.34
N ASN A 187 -17.33 13.67 -17.69
CA ASN A 187 -17.02 14.74 -16.75
C ASN A 187 -17.05 16.12 -17.43
N LEU A 188 -16.44 16.24 -18.61
CA LEU A 188 -16.47 17.48 -19.40
C LEU A 188 -17.90 17.86 -19.80
N GLY A 189 -18.68 16.89 -20.28
CA GLY A 189 -20.06 17.14 -20.64
C GLY A 189 -20.91 17.65 -19.46
N VAL A 190 -20.73 17.08 -18.28
CA VAL A 190 -21.39 17.55 -17.04
C VAL A 190 -20.93 18.97 -16.66
N ALA A 191 -19.63 19.26 -16.77
CA ALA A 191 -19.08 20.58 -16.48
C ALA A 191 -19.64 21.65 -17.45
N LEU A 192 -19.69 21.32 -18.75
CA LEU A 192 -20.25 22.18 -19.79
C LEU A 192 -21.77 22.44 -19.59
N ILE A 193 -22.55 21.44 -19.15
CA ILE A 193 -23.97 21.65 -18.79
C ILE A 193 -24.09 22.67 -17.65
N ARG A 194 -23.24 22.57 -16.63
CA ARG A 194 -23.23 23.52 -15.50
C ARG A 194 -22.84 24.92 -15.92
N ASP A 195 -21.97 25.02 -16.92
CA ASP A 195 -21.57 26.30 -17.53
C ASP A 195 -22.55 26.80 -18.61
N ASN A 196 -23.70 26.14 -18.75
CA ASN A 196 -24.77 26.50 -19.73
C ASN A 196 -24.34 26.37 -21.21
N GLN A 197 -23.36 25.50 -21.51
CA GLN A 197 -22.85 25.19 -22.86
C GLN A 197 -23.45 23.87 -23.38
N LEU A 198 -24.76 23.78 -23.48
CA LEU A 198 -25.46 22.51 -23.76
C LEU A 198 -25.10 21.90 -25.12
N ASP A 199 -24.93 22.72 -26.17
CA ASP A 199 -24.58 22.24 -27.51
C ASP A 199 -23.22 21.56 -27.55
N VAL A 200 -22.25 22.12 -26.84
CA VAL A 200 -20.90 21.53 -26.73
C VAL A 200 -20.96 20.26 -25.86
N ALA A 201 -21.69 20.31 -24.75
CA ALA A 201 -21.90 19.15 -23.89
C ALA A 201 -22.53 17.98 -24.64
N ALA A 202 -23.48 18.26 -25.55
CA ALA A 202 -24.16 17.25 -26.36
C ALA A 202 -23.19 16.48 -27.27
N ARG A 203 -22.14 17.11 -27.79
CA ARG A 203 -21.10 16.44 -28.58
C ARG A 203 -20.38 15.37 -27.77
N TYR A 204 -19.90 15.71 -26.56
CA TYR A 204 -19.12 14.80 -25.72
C TYR A 204 -19.98 13.70 -25.08
N LEU A 205 -21.11 14.07 -24.47
CA LEU A 205 -22.05 13.10 -23.89
C LEU A 205 -22.69 12.20 -24.95
N GLY A 206 -23.02 12.77 -26.12
CA GLY A 206 -23.58 12.02 -27.25
C GLY A 206 -22.60 10.97 -27.79
N ALA A 207 -21.31 11.31 -27.89
CA ALA A 207 -20.28 10.35 -28.30
C ALA A 207 -20.21 9.17 -27.35
N VAL A 208 -20.17 9.40 -26.03
CA VAL A 208 -20.20 8.32 -25.03
C VAL A 208 -21.55 7.59 -25.05
N GLY A 209 -22.67 8.29 -25.21
CA GLY A 209 -24.02 7.72 -25.26
C GLY A 209 -24.26 6.76 -26.44
N LEU A 210 -23.42 6.81 -27.47
CA LEU A 210 -23.45 5.94 -28.66
C LEU A 210 -22.30 4.93 -28.71
N MET A 211 -21.40 4.95 -27.73
CA MET A 211 -20.20 4.10 -27.73
C MET A 211 -20.56 2.61 -27.79
N PRO A 212 -20.00 1.85 -28.75
CA PRO A 212 -20.18 0.41 -28.83
C PRO A 212 -19.35 -0.27 -27.74
N THR A 213 -20.01 -0.94 -26.79
CA THR A 213 -19.36 -1.67 -25.72
C THR A 213 -20.21 -2.83 -25.24
N VAL A 214 -19.57 -3.85 -24.70
CA VAL A 214 -20.19 -4.99 -23.99
C VAL A 214 -19.79 -5.03 -22.52
N ASP A 215 -18.84 -4.19 -22.15
CA ASP A 215 -18.37 -4.05 -20.77
C ASP A 215 -19.48 -3.46 -19.89
N PRO A 216 -19.85 -4.12 -18.76
CA PRO A 216 -20.95 -3.69 -17.90
C PRO A 216 -20.75 -2.28 -17.33
N GLU A 217 -19.51 -1.88 -17.01
CA GLU A 217 -19.18 -0.59 -16.46
C GLU A 217 -19.33 0.52 -17.52
N LEU A 218 -18.78 0.29 -18.71
CA LEU A 218 -18.92 1.21 -19.84
C LEU A 218 -20.37 1.29 -20.35
N LEU A 219 -21.14 0.18 -20.27
CA LEU A 219 -22.59 0.22 -20.51
C LEU A 219 -23.33 1.12 -19.52
N ALA A 220 -22.95 1.08 -18.24
CA ALA A 220 -23.52 1.97 -17.24
C ALA A 220 -23.12 3.43 -17.48
N LEU A 221 -21.86 3.69 -17.89
CA LEU A 221 -21.39 5.03 -18.25
C LEU A 221 -22.12 5.59 -19.47
N ARG A 222 -22.37 4.76 -20.49
CA ARG A 222 -23.19 5.10 -21.67
C ARG A 222 -24.62 5.49 -21.26
N ASP A 223 -25.26 4.70 -20.41
CA ASP A 223 -26.60 4.97 -19.91
C ASP A 223 -26.62 6.27 -19.11
N ARG A 224 -25.60 6.53 -18.27
CA ARG A 224 -25.41 7.77 -17.54
C ARG A 224 -25.30 8.98 -18.46
N ALA A 225 -24.48 8.88 -19.50
CA ALA A 225 -24.30 9.98 -20.46
C ALA A 225 -25.62 10.34 -21.13
N ASN A 226 -26.39 9.33 -21.61
CA ASN A 226 -27.70 9.53 -22.22
C ASN A 226 -28.70 10.16 -21.25
N VAL A 227 -28.80 9.67 -20.01
CA VAL A 227 -29.71 10.24 -18.99
C VAL A 227 -29.32 11.67 -18.65
N THR A 228 -28.03 11.93 -18.43
CA THR A 228 -27.55 13.27 -18.07
C THR A 228 -27.87 14.30 -19.14
N LEU A 229 -27.60 13.98 -20.40
CA LEU A 229 -27.89 14.86 -21.53
C LEU A 229 -29.39 15.04 -21.72
N ALA A 230 -30.18 13.98 -21.59
CA ALA A 230 -31.63 14.05 -21.71
C ALA A 230 -32.25 14.97 -20.65
N PHE A 231 -31.83 14.87 -19.40
CA PHE A 231 -32.32 15.76 -18.36
C PHE A 231 -31.89 17.22 -18.58
N ALA A 232 -30.69 17.45 -19.14
CA ALA A 232 -30.28 18.81 -19.53
C ALA A 232 -31.19 19.38 -20.62
N TYR A 233 -31.56 18.59 -21.64
CA TYR A 233 -32.55 19.03 -22.64
C TYR A 233 -33.95 19.25 -22.07
N LEU A 234 -34.39 18.43 -21.11
CA LEU A 234 -35.68 18.68 -20.44
C LEU A 234 -35.66 19.99 -19.67
N GLN A 235 -34.56 20.32 -19.02
CA GLN A 235 -34.40 21.58 -18.28
C GLN A 235 -34.36 22.80 -19.21
N SER A 236 -33.73 22.67 -20.37
CA SER A 236 -33.69 23.76 -21.39
C SER A 236 -35.01 23.90 -22.17
N GLY A 237 -35.99 23.03 -21.91
CA GLY A 237 -37.30 23.08 -22.60
C GLY A 237 -37.27 22.39 -23.98
N GLU A 238 -36.38 21.46 -24.20
CA GLU A 238 -36.21 20.70 -25.44
C GLU A 238 -36.58 19.22 -25.29
N PRO A 239 -37.84 18.87 -24.95
CA PRO A 239 -38.22 17.48 -24.68
C PRO A 239 -38.11 16.57 -25.92
N ALA A 240 -38.22 17.11 -27.13
CA ALA A 240 -38.05 16.36 -28.35
C ALA A 240 -36.61 15.83 -28.52
N SER A 241 -35.60 16.60 -28.07
CA SER A 241 -34.18 16.19 -28.06
C SER A 241 -33.89 15.17 -26.95
N ALA A 242 -34.59 15.22 -25.82
CA ALA A 242 -34.42 14.30 -24.70
C ALA A 242 -34.95 12.88 -24.99
N LYS A 243 -36.09 12.75 -25.70
CA LYS A 243 -36.79 11.48 -25.91
C LYS A 243 -35.92 10.37 -26.54
N PRO A 244 -35.17 10.59 -27.64
CA PRO A 244 -34.33 9.54 -28.24
C PRO A 244 -33.17 9.16 -27.35
N LEU A 245 -32.67 10.01 -26.48
CA LEU A 245 -31.61 9.69 -25.52
C LEU A 245 -32.09 8.73 -24.44
N LEU A 246 -33.27 8.99 -23.87
CA LEU A 246 -33.92 8.19 -22.86
C LEU A 246 -34.28 6.78 -23.37
N SER A 247 -34.67 6.66 -24.63
CA SER A 247 -35.00 5.38 -25.26
C SER A 247 -33.77 4.47 -25.48
N ARG A 248 -32.55 5.01 -25.45
CA ARG A 248 -31.30 4.24 -25.57
C ARG A 248 -30.85 3.60 -24.24
N VAL A 249 -31.40 4.04 -23.12
CA VAL A 249 -31.00 3.57 -21.78
C VAL A 249 -31.61 2.18 -21.55
N ARG A 250 -30.78 1.26 -21.05
CA ARG A 250 -31.22 -0.10 -20.75
C ARG A 250 -32.21 -0.12 -19.58
N LEU A 251 -33.22 -1.00 -19.67
CA LEU A 251 -34.24 -1.14 -18.64
C LEU A 251 -33.79 -1.94 -17.42
N ASP A 252 -32.69 -2.69 -17.53
CA ASP A 252 -32.06 -3.50 -16.49
C ASP A 252 -30.80 -2.84 -15.88
N GLY A 253 -30.44 -1.66 -16.38
CA GLY A 253 -29.26 -0.92 -15.91
C GLY A 253 -29.54 -0.02 -14.69
N PRO A 254 -28.48 0.49 -14.05
CA PRO A 254 -28.58 1.32 -12.83
C PRO A 254 -29.28 2.68 -13.08
N TYR A 255 -29.37 3.13 -14.32
CA TYR A 255 -30.01 4.40 -14.70
C TYR A 255 -31.44 4.24 -15.24
N SER A 256 -31.98 3.01 -15.25
CA SER A 256 -33.29 2.68 -15.78
C SER A 256 -34.43 3.49 -15.16
N ASN A 257 -34.48 3.58 -13.83
CA ASN A 257 -35.54 4.31 -13.15
C ASN A 257 -35.53 5.81 -13.51
N ARG A 258 -34.36 6.43 -13.57
CA ARG A 258 -34.22 7.83 -14.00
C ARG A 258 -34.62 8.01 -15.47
N ALA A 259 -34.27 7.06 -16.33
CA ALA A 259 -34.64 7.11 -17.72
C ALA A 259 -36.16 7.00 -17.92
N LEU A 260 -36.83 6.09 -17.21
CA LEU A 260 -38.29 5.98 -17.23
C LEU A 260 -38.98 7.24 -16.70
N LEU A 261 -38.48 7.81 -15.61
CA LEU A 261 -39.00 9.10 -15.10
C LEU A 261 -38.88 10.20 -16.15
N GLY A 262 -37.67 10.36 -16.71
CA GLY A 262 -37.38 11.36 -17.73
C GLY A 262 -38.21 11.15 -19.00
N ALA A 263 -38.43 9.89 -19.44
CA ALA A 263 -39.25 9.56 -20.61
C ALA A 263 -40.70 10.04 -20.42
N GLY A 264 -41.28 9.81 -19.24
CA GLY A 264 -42.59 10.33 -18.92
C GLY A 264 -42.65 11.86 -18.92
N TRP A 265 -41.64 12.52 -18.33
CA TRP A 265 -41.57 14.00 -18.37
C TRP A 265 -41.38 14.53 -19.79
N ALA A 266 -40.63 13.84 -20.66
CA ALA A 266 -40.49 14.23 -22.06
C ALA A 266 -41.81 14.18 -22.82
N GLU A 267 -42.59 13.10 -22.65
CA GLU A 267 -43.92 12.97 -23.26
C GLU A 267 -44.91 14.02 -22.70
N ALA A 268 -44.92 14.22 -21.38
CA ALA A 268 -45.79 15.22 -20.76
C ALA A 268 -45.47 16.65 -21.23
N ALA A 269 -44.17 16.98 -21.38
CA ALA A 269 -43.75 18.28 -21.91
C ALA A 269 -44.10 18.48 -23.40
N LEU A 270 -44.23 17.40 -24.18
CA LEU A 270 -44.73 17.40 -25.54
C LEU A 270 -46.27 17.48 -25.59
N GLY A 271 -46.96 17.43 -24.45
CA GLY A 271 -48.43 17.46 -24.36
C GLY A 271 -49.09 16.08 -24.44
N ASP A 272 -48.36 15.01 -24.62
CA ASP A 272 -48.90 13.65 -24.64
C ASP A 272 -48.89 13.04 -23.23
N HIS A 273 -49.82 13.47 -22.39
CA HIS A 273 -49.96 12.96 -21.03
C HIS A 273 -50.39 11.49 -20.97
N ARG A 274 -51.00 10.98 -22.05
CA ARG A 274 -51.36 9.55 -22.14
C ARG A 274 -50.12 8.69 -22.36
N ALA A 275 -49.21 9.09 -23.24
CA ALA A 275 -47.94 8.41 -23.47
C ALA A 275 -47.05 8.46 -22.23
N ALA A 276 -47.07 9.58 -21.47
CA ALA A 276 -46.34 9.76 -20.23
C ALA A 276 -46.69 8.72 -19.14
N LEU A 277 -47.97 8.30 -19.09
CA LEU A 277 -48.42 7.28 -18.12
C LEU A 277 -47.70 5.94 -18.29
N THR A 278 -47.29 5.55 -19.49
CA THR A 278 -46.66 4.23 -19.74
C THR A 278 -45.37 4.05 -18.96
N PRO A 279 -44.32 4.86 -19.08
CA PRO A 279 -43.08 4.73 -18.31
C PRO A 279 -43.29 5.00 -16.81
N TRP A 280 -44.22 5.88 -16.41
CA TRP A 280 -44.46 6.17 -15.00
C TRP A 280 -45.21 5.06 -14.27
N LEU A 281 -46.13 4.35 -14.91
CA LEU A 281 -46.83 3.21 -14.35
C LEU A 281 -45.86 2.01 -14.19
N GLU A 282 -44.98 1.79 -15.16
CA GLU A 282 -43.87 0.82 -15.03
C GLU A 282 -42.98 1.20 -13.83
N LEU A 283 -42.61 2.46 -13.71
CA LEU A 283 -41.78 2.97 -12.64
C LEU A 283 -42.44 2.79 -11.26
N LYS A 284 -43.75 3.05 -11.13
CA LYS A 284 -44.53 2.87 -9.88
C LYS A 284 -44.45 1.41 -9.38
N SER A 285 -44.30 0.41 -10.25
CA SER A 285 -44.21 -1.00 -9.87
C SER A 285 -42.86 -1.37 -9.23
N ARG A 286 -41.88 -0.47 -9.29
CA ARG A 286 -40.51 -0.71 -8.82
C ARG A 286 -40.30 -0.34 -7.35
N ASN A 287 -39.06 -0.42 -6.90
CA ASN A 287 -38.70 -0.20 -5.49
C ASN A 287 -38.90 1.28 -5.08
N LEU A 288 -39.76 1.51 -4.11
CA LEU A 288 -40.13 2.86 -3.60
C LEU A 288 -38.98 3.56 -2.86
N ALA A 289 -37.91 2.88 -2.47
CA ALA A 289 -36.73 3.54 -1.93
C ALA A 289 -36.01 4.42 -2.98
N ASP A 290 -36.23 4.18 -4.27
CA ASP A 290 -35.63 4.96 -5.36
C ASP A 290 -36.37 6.31 -5.53
N PRO A 291 -35.65 7.45 -5.55
CA PRO A 291 -36.25 8.78 -5.70
C PRO A 291 -37.10 8.94 -6.97
N ALA A 292 -36.70 8.30 -8.08
CA ALA A 292 -37.45 8.37 -9.33
C ALA A 292 -38.83 7.67 -9.22
N VAL A 293 -38.86 6.56 -8.46
CA VAL A 293 -40.11 5.85 -8.16
C VAL A 293 -41.02 6.71 -7.27
N GLN A 294 -40.46 7.38 -6.26
CA GLN A 294 -41.20 8.30 -5.39
C GLN A 294 -41.83 9.45 -6.20
N GLU A 295 -41.07 10.03 -7.14
CA GLU A 295 -41.55 11.14 -7.99
C GLU A 295 -42.65 10.66 -8.95
N SER A 296 -42.63 9.41 -9.39
CA SER A 296 -43.70 8.87 -10.24
C SER A 296 -45.08 8.88 -9.57
N LEU A 297 -45.13 8.81 -8.23
CA LEU A 297 -46.37 8.91 -7.47
C LEU A 297 -47.01 10.30 -7.54
N LEU A 298 -46.24 11.36 -7.86
CA LEU A 298 -46.73 12.70 -8.15
C LEU A 298 -47.06 12.85 -9.64
N ALA A 299 -46.24 12.29 -10.50
CA ALA A 299 -46.34 12.43 -11.95
C ALA A 299 -47.57 11.72 -12.53
N ILE A 300 -47.91 10.53 -12.03
CA ILE A 300 -49.07 9.75 -12.50
C ILE A 300 -50.41 10.50 -12.27
N PRO A 301 -50.76 10.92 -11.04
CA PRO A 301 -52.01 11.67 -10.84
C PRO A 301 -52.03 13.02 -11.55
N PHE A 302 -50.88 13.69 -11.70
CA PHE A 302 -50.76 14.87 -12.53
C PHE A 302 -51.17 14.59 -13.98
N ALA A 303 -50.71 13.49 -14.58
CA ALA A 303 -51.09 13.13 -15.95
C ALA A 303 -52.61 12.85 -16.07
N TYR A 304 -53.21 12.17 -15.09
CA TYR A 304 -54.68 11.95 -15.08
C TYR A 304 -55.44 13.26 -14.96
N ASP A 305 -54.97 14.21 -14.15
CA ASP A 305 -55.58 15.55 -14.04
C ASP A 305 -55.52 16.30 -15.38
N GLN A 306 -54.40 16.24 -16.09
CA GLN A 306 -54.25 16.86 -17.41
C GLN A 306 -55.09 16.16 -18.51
N LEU A 307 -55.47 14.92 -18.31
CA LEU A 307 -56.36 14.13 -19.20
C LEU A 307 -57.84 14.30 -18.87
N ASP A 308 -58.19 15.26 -18.01
CA ASP A 308 -59.57 15.52 -17.52
C ASP A 308 -60.20 14.25 -16.88
N ALA A 309 -59.39 13.50 -16.14
CA ALA A 309 -59.77 12.28 -15.43
C ALA A 309 -59.63 12.46 -13.90
N PRO A 310 -60.42 13.36 -13.26
CA PRO A 310 -60.24 13.76 -11.86
C PRO A 310 -60.46 12.63 -10.85
N ALA A 311 -61.34 11.68 -11.16
CA ALA A 311 -61.56 10.52 -10.28
C ALA A 311 -60.31 9.63 -10.18
N GLN A 312 -59.68 9.32 -11.31
CA GLN A 312 -58.43 8.56 -11.36
C GLN A 312 -57.29 9.36 -10.73
N ALA A 313 -57.22 10.68 -10.97
CA ALA A 313 -56.22 11.52 -10.33
C ALA A 313 -56.35 11.50 -8.81
N ALA A 314 -57.57 11.63 -8.23
CA ALA A 314 -57.82 11.57 -6.80
C ALA A 314 -57.38 10.22 -6.19
N GLU A 315 -57.81 9.12 -6.84
CA GLU A 315 -57.42 7.76 -6.42
C GLU A 315 -55.89 7.59 -6.35
N GLN A 316 -55.17 8.06 -7.38
CA GLN A 316 -53.70 7.96 -7.43
C GLN A 316 -53.03 8.88 -6.42
N TYR A 317 -53.56 10.09 -6.14
CA TYR A 317 -53.08 10.98 -5.08
C TYR A 317 -53.22 10.33 -3.69
N GLU A 318 -54.38 9.73 -3.39
CA GLU A 318 -54.61 9.04 -2.12
C GLU A 318 -53.72 7.81 -1.95
N ALA A 319 -53.61 6.99 -2.99
CA ALA A 319 -52.71 5.82 -3.00
C ALA A 319 -51.24 6.23 -2.82
N GLY A 320 -50.81 7.34 -3.46
CA GLY A 320 -49.50 7.93 -3.33
C GLY A 320 -49.20 8.36 -1.90
N LEU A 321 -50.14 9.08 -1.25
CA LEU A 321 -50.01 9.51 0.14
C LEU A 321 -49.84 8.33 1.11
N LEU A 322 -50.59 7.26 0.95
CA LEU A 322 -50.48 6.04 1.77
C LEU A 322 -49.12 5.38 1.55
N SER A 323 -48.67 5.29 0.30
CA SER A 323 -47.38 4.70 -0.07
C SER A 323 -46.21 5.47 0.54
N LEU A 324 -46.20 6.81 0.40
CA LEU A 324 -45.14 7.67 0.95
C LEU A 324 -45.10 7.65 2.49
N ALA A 325 -46.28 7.67 3.14
CA ALA A 325 -46.36 7.57 4.59
C ALA A 325 -45.77 6.25 5.13
N GLY A 326 -46.05 5.13 4.45
CA GLY A 326 -45.46 3.83 4.77
C GLY A 326 -43.95 3.78 4.52
N GLU A 327 -43.47 4.45 3.44
CA GLU A 327 -42.05 4.53 3.14
C GLU A 327 -41.31 5.38 4.16
N ARG A 328 -41.88 6.51 4.57
CA ARG A 328 -41.33 7.36 5.63
C ARG A 328 -41.13 6.60 6.94
N GLN A 329 -42.11 5.79 7.36
CA GLN A 329 -41.95 4.95 8.55
C GLN A 329 -40.78 3.96 8.42
N ARG A 330 -40.58 3.41 7.22
CA ARG A 330 -39.43 2.53 6.95
C ARG A 330 -38.11 3.28 7.05
N VAL A 331 -38.04 4.48 6.47
CA VAL A 331 -36.85 5.34 6.55
C VAL A 331 -36.56 5.72 8.01
N ASP A 332 -37.56 6.11 8.80
CA ASP A 332 -37.40 6.42 10.22
C ASP A 332 -36.85 5.20 11.01
N ALA A 333 -37.35 4.00 10.72
CA ALA A 333 -36.84 2.77 11.33
C ALA A 333 -35.38 2.45 10.94
N VAL A 334 -34.98 2.78 9.70
CA VAL A 334 -33.57 2.64 9.25
C VAL A 334 -32.69 3.65 9.97
N ILE A 335 -33.12 4.90 10.11
CA ILE A 335 -32.39 5.94 10.85
C ILE A 335 -32.09 5.47 12.29
N GLU A 336 -33.08 4.92 12.98
CA GLU A 336 -32.88 4.43 14.35
C GLU A 336 -31.90 3.25 14.43
N ARG A 337 -31.91 2.36 13.43
CA ARG A 337 -30.94 1.26 13.38
C ARG A 337 -29.52 1.74 13.08
N ILE A 338 -29.36 2.74 12.19
CA ILE A 338 -28.05 3.35 11.92
C ILE A 338 -27.51 4.02 13.18
N ARG A 339 -28.36 4.73 13.94
CA ARG A 339 -28.00 5.33 15.25
C ARG A 339 -27.55 4.29 16.25
N GLY A 340 -28.14 3.11 16.23
CA GLY A 340 -27.76 1.97 17.07
C GLY A 340 -26.41 1.34 16.71
N GLY A 341 -25.83 1.67 15.55
CA GLY A 341 -24.47 1.27 15.13
C GLY A 341 -24.31 -0.16 14.58
N ALA A 342 -25.27 -1.06 14.79
CA ALA A 342 -25.19 -2.46 14.35
C ALA A 342 -25.06 -2.64 12.82
N TRP A 343 -25.59 -1.70 12.06
CA TRP A 343 -25.48 -1.69 10.61
C TRP A 343 -24.04 -1.54 10.15
N LEU A 344 -23.28 -0.59 10.71
CA LEU A 344 -21.88 -0.39 10.36
C LEU A 344 -21.04 -1.62 10.71
N ASP A 345 -21.28 -2.24 11.87
CA ASP A 345 -20.59 -3.47 12.27
C ASP A 345 -20.82 -4.60 11.28
N THR A 346 -22.01 -4.70 10.68
CA THR A 346 -22.31 -5.70 9.63
C THR A 346 -21.50 -5.44 8.36
N ILE A 347 -21.39 -4.18 7.92
CA ILE A 347 -20.59 -3.80 6.75
C ILE A 347 -19.10 -4.10 6.99
N LEU A 348 -18.62 -3.77 8.18
CA LEU A 348 -17.22 -4.00 8.54
C LEU A 348 -16.87 -5.49 8.64
N ALA A 349 -17.78 -6.32 9.15
CA ALA A 349 -17.60 -7.77 9.18
C ALA A 349 -17.42 -8.34 7.76
N LEU A 350 -18.27 -7.90 6.82
CA LEU A 350 -18.13 -8.29 5.40
C LEU A 350 -16.83 -7.80 4.78
N ALA A 351 -16.41 -6.58 5.10
CA ALA A 351 -15.15 -6.02 4.61
C ALA A 351 -13.92 -6.81 5.09
N VAL A 352 -14.00 -7.44 6.27
CA VAL A 352 -12.95 -8.30 6.82
C VAL A 352 -13.01 -9.71 6.22
N GLU A 353 -14.22 -10.26 6.00
CA GLU A 353 -14.42 -11.61 5.44
C GLU A 353 -13.97 -11.72 3.97
N ASP A 354 -14.14 -10.67 3.17
CA ASP A 354 -13.73 -10.65 1.76
C ASP A 354 -12.22 -10.79 1.54
N GLY A 355 -11.42 -10.78 2.60
CA GLY A 355 -9.99 -11.11 2.56
C GLY A 355 -9.16 -10.26 1.61
N GLY A 356 -9.74 -9.26 0.99
CA GLY A 356 -9.10 -8.33 0.09
C GLY A 356 -7.98 -7.60 0.81
N ARG A 357 -6.74 -8.04 0.56
CA ARG A 357 -5.54 -7.41 1.07
C ARG A 357 -5.08 -6.39 0.03
N GLY A 358 -4.83 -5.17 0.45
CA GLY A 358 -4.26 -4.14 -0.40
C GLY A 358 -5.12 -2.89 -0.52
N TRP A 359 -4.53 -1.90 -1.16
CA TRP A 359 -5.00 -0.52 -1.30
C TRP A 359 -6.21 -0.36 -2.23
N ALA A 360 -6.36 -1.29 -3.19
CA ALA A 360 -7.45 -1.31 -4.17
C ALA A 360 -8.72 -1.99 -3.63
N TRP A 361 -8.83 -2.20 -2.31
CA TRP A 361 -10.00 -2.83 -1.74
C TRP A 361 -11.24 -1.94 -1.93
N GLN A 362 -12.29 -2.56 -2.42
CA GLN A 362 -13.63 -1.99 -2.54
C GLN A 362 -14.63 -2.99 -1.99
N LEU A 363 -15.73 -2.49 -1.46
CA LEU A 363 -16.82 -3.35 -1.02
C LEU A 363 -17.51 -3.96 -2.25
N GLU A 364 -17.12 -5.17 -2.65
CA GLU A 364 -17.67 -5.85 -3.84
C GLU A 364 -19.10 -6.35 -3.64
N ARG A 365 -19.47 -6.66 -2.40
CA ARG A 365 -20.78 -7.22 -2.06
C ARG A 365 -21.43 -6.40 -0.96
N LEU A 366 -22.63 -5.90 -1.24
CA LEU A 366 -23.42 -5.24 -0.22
C LEU A 366 -24.13 -6.26 0.66
N PRO A 367 -24.23 -6.00 1.97
CA PRO A 367 -25.07 -6.82 2.85
C PRO A 367 -26.51 -6.82 2.34
N GLN A 368 -27.14 -7.99 2.31
CA GLN A 368 -28.56 -8.09 2.02
C GLN A 368 -29.39 -7.65 3.25
N SER A 369 -29.26 -6.36 3.60
CA SER A 369 -29.99 -5.76 4.71
C SER A 369 -31.01 -4.74 4.20
N VAL A 370 -31.95 -4.38 5.05
CA VAL A 370 -32.95 -3.36 4.70
C VAL A 370 -32.28 -1.99 4.50
N GLU A 371 -31.24 -1.70 5.28
CA GLU A 371 -30.45 -0.47 5.21
C GLU A 371 -29.72 -0.34 3.88
N SER A 372 -29.09 -1.42 3.40
CA SER A 372 -28.34 -1.43 2.15
C SER A 372 -29.19 -0.97 0.97
N ARG A 373 -30.48 -1.26 0.99
CA ARG A 373 -31.41 -0.84 -0.05
C ARG A 373 -31.53 0.69 -0.17
N TYR A 374 -31.51 1.39 0.97
CA TYR A 374 -31.57 2.85 1.01
C TYR A 374 -30.22 3.53 0.81
N LEU A 375 -29.17 2.87 1.27
CA LEU A 375 -27.83 3.42 1.30
C LEU A 375 -26.99 3.01 0.06
N TYR A 376 -27.60 2.32 -0.92
CA TYR A 376 -26.87 1.84 -2.11
C TYR A 376 -26.08 2.97 -2.81
N GLY A 377 -26.70 4.13 -3.02
CA GLY A 377 -26.05 5.29 -3.64
C GLY A 377 -24.93 5.88 -2.78
N LEU A 378 -25.11 5.87 -1.46
CA LEU A 378 -24.11 6.33 -0.50
C LEU A 378 -22.92 5.35 -0.45
N LEU A 379 -23.19 4.04 -0.36
CA LEU A 379 -22.19 3.00 -0.31
C LEU A 379 -21.30 2.97 -1.56
N ALA A 380 -21.84 3.38 -2.73
CA ALA A 380 -21.08 3.58 -3.95
C ALA A 380 -20.36 4.93 -4.01
N GLY A 381 -20.62 5.84 -3.09
CA GLY A 381 -20.05 7.19 -3.04
C GLY A 381 -18.59 7.16 -2.56
N GLN A 382 -17.74 8.00 -3.16
CA GLN A 382 -16.31 8.06 -2.86
C GLN A 382 -16.05 8.36 -1.38
N GLU A 383 -16.72 9.35 -0.80
CA GLU A 383 -16.52 9.78 0.58
C GLU A 383 -16.77 8.63 1.58
N PHE A 384 -17.83 7.86 1.36
CA PHE A 384 -18.15 6.72 2.21
C PHE A 384 -17.15 5.56 2.01
N GLN A 385 -16.78 5.26 0.77
CA GLN A 385 -15.79 4.21 0.46
C GLN A 385 -14.42 4.54 1.06
N GLU A 386 -14.01 5.80 1.00
CA GLU A 386 -12.76 6.28 1.57
C GLU A 386 -12.77 6.20 3.11
N GLY A 387 -13.85 6.64 3.74
CA GLY A 387 -14.03 6.49 5.19
C GLY A 387 -14.09 5.02 5.63
N LEU A 388 -14.74 4.14 4.86
CA LEU A 388 -14.78 2.72 5.14
C LEU A 388 -13.38 2.07 5.03
N LYS A 389 -12.61 2.45 4.00
CA LYS A 389 -11.21 2.05 3.86
C LYS A 389 -10.37 2.51 5.05
N ASN A 390 -10.48 3.79 5.43
CA ASN A 390 -9.76 4.36 6.57
C ASN A 390 -10.09 3.62 7.86
N TYR A 391 -11.37 3.38 8.12
CA TYR A 391 -11.81 2.62 9.31
C TYR A 391 -11.20 1.21 9.33
N ARG A 392 -11.26 0.49 8.22
CA ARG A 392 -10.66 -0.85 8.08
C ARG A 392 -9.16 -0.83 8.35
N ASP A 393 -8.46 0.15 7.78
CA ASP A 393 -7.02 0.30 7.94
C ASP A 393 -6.66 0.59 9.41
N LEU A 394 -7.47 1.39 10.11
CA LEU A 394 -7.33 1.63 11.55
C LEU A 394 -7.54 0.34 12.37
N VAL A 395 -8.54 -0.47 12.04
CA VAL A 395 -8.78 -1.78 12.69
C VAL A 395 -7.62 -2.74 12.44
N TYR A 396 -7.09 -2.78 11.21
CA TYR A 396 -5.93 -3.59 10.89
C TYR A 396 -4.70 -3.16 11.71
N LEU A 397 -4.40 -1.87 11.75
CA LEU A 397 -3.29 -1.32 12.55
C LEU A 397 -3.45 -1.61 14.04
N GLU A 398 -4.69 -1.51 14.57
CA GLU A 398 -4.99 -1.87 15.95
C GLU A 398 -4.69 -3.35 16.23
N SER A 399 -5.09 -4.24 15.34
CA SER A 399 -4.81 -5.68 15.46
C SER A 399 -3.31 -6.00 15.42
N ARG A 400 -2.54 -5.24 14.64
CA ARG A 400 -1.07 -5.36 14.59
C ARG A 400 -0.44 -4.82 15.89
N LEU A 401 -0.89 -3.66 16.34
CA LEU A 401 -0.39 -3.05 17.57
C LEU A 401 -0.63 -3.94 18.80
N GLN A 402 -1.76 -4.66 18.84
CA GLN A 402 -2.08 -5.61 19.93
C GLN A 402 -1.07 -6.78 20.04
N ARG A 403 -0.34 -7.12 18.99
CA ARG A 403 0.70 -8.17 19.00
C ARG A 403 2.04 -7.66 19.51
N TRP A 404 2.33 -6.37 19.39
CA TRP A 404 3.61 -5.76 19.73
C TRP A 404 4.11 -6.03 21.16
N PRO A 405 3.27 -6.07 22.21
CA PRO A 405 3.77 -6.41 23.55
C PRO A 405 4.48 -7.76 23.59
N GLY A 406 3.95 -8.78 22.92
CA GLY A 406 4.57 -10.09 22.82
C GLY A 406 5.89 -10.06 22.02
N ASP A 407 5.90 -9.30 20.92
CA ASP A 407 7.11 -9.14 20.10
C ASP A 407 8.21 -8.39 20.86
N ILE A 408 7.87 -7.34 21.61
CA ILE A 408 8.80 -6.58 22.45
C ILE A 408 9.39 -7.49 23.55
N GLU A 409 8.57 -8.37 24.13
CA GLU A 409 9.03 -9.31 25.16
C GLU A 409 9.98 -10.37 24.56
N ALA A 410 9.65 -10.91 23.40
CA ALA A 410 10.51 -11.83 22.66
C ALA A 410 11.86 -11.20 22.26
N PHE A 411 11.84 -9.93 21.83
CA PHE A 411 13.07 -9.17 21.55
C PHE A 411 13.91 -8.94 22.81
N ASN A 412 13.27 -8.64 23.93
CA ASN A 412 13.96 -8.48 25.20
C ASN A 412 14.68 -9.78 25.62
N ASP A 413 14.02 -10.92 25.49
CA ASP A 413 14.62 -12.23 25.79
C ASP A 413 15.76 -12.58 24.82
N LEU A 414 15.61 -12.24 23.53
CA LEU A 414 16.67 -12.41 22.54
C LEU A 414 17.90 -11.56 22.88
N ILE A 415 17.69 -10.28 23.25
CA ILE A 415 18.78 -9.37 23.64
C ILE A 415 19.50 -9.93 24.87
N ARG A 416 18.77 -10.30 25.94
CA ARG A 416 19.34 -10.88 27.15
C ARG A 416 20.14 -12.14 26.86
N THR A 417 19.60 -13.03 26.02
CA THR A 417 20.29 -14.26 25.64
C THR A 417 21.59 -13.97 24.89
N ARG A 418 21.53 -12.99 23.96
CA ARG A 418 22.71 -12.59 23.17
C ARG A 418 23.76 -11.88 24.02
N GLU A 419 23.35 -11.04 24.96
CA GLU A 419 24.26 -10.42 25.94
C GLU A 419 24.93 -11.44 26.83
N ALA A 420 24.21 -12.44 27.34
CA ALA A 420 24.76 -13.53 28.13
C ALA A 420 25.74 -14.37 27.32
N GLN A 421 25.42 -14.71 26.07
CA GLN A 421 26.32 -15.43 25.18
C GLN A 421 27.59 -14.62 24.87
N LEU A 422 27.44 -13.33 24.58
CA LEU A 422 28.55 -12.42 24.30
C LEU A 422 29.46 -12.30 25.54
N ALA A 423 28.88 -12.10 26.72
CA ALA A 423 29.63 -12.05 27.97
C ALA A 423 30.42 -13.34 28.23
N SER A 424 29.82 -14.52 27.99
CA SER A 424 30.50 -15.81 28.10
C SER A 424 31.63 -15.97 27.07
N GLN A 425 31.42 -15.56 25.82
CA GLN A 425 32.44 -15.61 24.77
C GLN A 425 33.61 -14.65 25.06
N LEU A 426 33.31 -13.45 25.56
CA LEU A 426 34.33 -12.49 25.96
C LEU A 426 35.16 -13.01 27.14
N ALA A 427 34.54 -13.62 28.15
CA ALA A 427 35.24 -14.20 29.27
C ALA A 427 36.17 -15.33 28.82
N GLN A 428 35.74 -16.16 27.88
CA GLN A 428 36.60 -17.23 27.29
C GLN A 428 37.76 -16.62 26.48
N ALA A 429 37.48 -15.59 25.67
CA ALA A 429 38.51 -14.90 24.91
C ALA A 429 39.54 -14.22 25.84
N ASP A 430 39.10 -13.55 26.91
CA ASP A 430 39.96 -12.96 27.92
C ASP A 430 40.83 -14.00 28.62
N GLY A 431 40.27 -15.16 28.95
CA GLY A 431 41.04 -16.27 29.51
C GLY A 431 42.13 -16.77 28.56
N LEU A 432 41.84 -16.89 27.27
CA LEU A 432 42.82 -17.31 26.25
C LEU A 432 43.90 -16.23 26.03
N LEU A 433 43.52 -14.95 26.02
CA LEU A 433 44.46 -13.85 25.85
C LEU A 433 45.35 -13.64 27.07
N ALA A 434 44.83 -13.80 28.30
CA ALA A 434 45.60 -13.66 29.54
C ALA A 434 46.72 -14.68 29.66
N GLY A 435 46.54 -15.89 29.14
CA GLY A 435 47.55 -16.95 29.11
C GLY A 435 48.69 -16.69 28.15
N ASN A 436 48.55 -15.81 27.21
CA ASN A 436 49.49 -15.47 26.13
C ASN A 436 50.33 -16.64 25.63
N PRO A 437 49.74 -17.79 25.25
CA PRO A 437 50.50 -19.00 24.88
C PRO A 437 51.40 -18.78 23.65
N ALA A 438 51.02 -17.82 22.79
CA ALA A 438 51.81 -17.51 21.60
C ALA A 438 53.18 -16.90 21.95
N ALA A 439 53.27 -16.03 22.95
CA ALA A 439 54.57 -15.45 23.38
C ALA A 439 55.51 -16.49 23.93
N GLY A 440 55.01 -17.45 24.72
CA GLY A 440 55.82 -18.56 25.24
C GLY A 440 56.32 -19.51 24.13
N LEU A 441 55.48 -19.78 23.13
CA LEU A 441 55.86 -20.58 21.96
C LEU A 441 56.84 -19.83 21.06
N GLU A 442 56.69 -18.55 20.87
CA GLU A 442 57.63 -17.73 20.09
C GLU A 442 58.99 -17.64 20.74
N ALA A 443 59.07 -17.46 22.06
CA ALA A 443 60.32 -17.50 22.78
C ALA A 443 61.02 -18.84 22.63
N ARG A 444 60.30 -19.97 22.71
CA ARG A 444 60.84 -21.32 22.48
C ARG A 444 61.32 -21.51 21.04
N ARG A 445 60.58 -21.05 20.07
CA ARG A 445 60.93 -21.08 18.64
C ARG A 445 62.22 -20.31 18.38
N ILE A 446 62.36 -19.12 18.93
CA ILE A 446 63.56 -18.29 18.80
C ILE A 446 64.77 -19.01 19.43
N ALA A 447 64.60 -19.58 20.64
CA ALA A 447 65.67 -20.33 21.30
C ALA A 447 66.10 -21.59 20.52
N LEU A 448 65.14 -22.32 19.95
CA LEU A 448 65.42 -23.48 19.10
C LEU A 448 66.11 -23.10 17.79
N ALA A 449 65.70 -22.02 17.17
CA ALA A 449 66.36 -21.51 15.97
C ALA A 449 67.79 -21.11 16.22
N ALA A 450 68.07 -20.38 17.30
CA ALA A 450 69.42 -19.99 17.70
C ALA A 450 70.32 -21.21 18.00
N ARG A 451 69.77 -22.23 18.67
CA ARG A 451 70.49 -23.47 18.92
C ARG A 451 70.81 -24.22 17.65
N LEU A 452 69.90 -24.31 16.71
CA LEU A 452 70.11 -24.99 15.42
C LEU A 452 71.13 -24.23 14.55
N GLU A 453 71.12 -22.92 14.52
CA GLU A 453 72.10 -22.11 13.83
C GLU A 453 73.50 -22.26 14.45
N ALA A 454 73.56 -22.21 15.78
CA ALA A 454 74.82 -22.44 16.49
C ALA A 454 75.42 -23.86 16.23
N ALA A 455 74.57 -24.88 16.21
CA ALA A 455 75.02 -26.27 15.91
C ALA A 455 75.46 -26.42 14.44
N ALA A 456 74.79 -25.75 13.53
CA ALA A 456 75.15 -25.68 12.10
C ALA A 456 76.49 -24.94 11.88
N ALA A 457 76.74 -23.85 12.58
CA ALA A 457 77.92 -23.03 12.46
C ALA A 457 79.15 -23.71 13.11
N SER A 458 78.97 -24.41 14.25
CA SER A 458 80.06 -25.12 14.96
C SER A 458 80.42 -26.48 14.35
N GLY A 459 79.62 -27.01 13.44
CA GLY A 459 79.79 -28.34 12.88
C GLY A 459 79.53 -29.46 13.90
N ASP A 460 78.80 -29.14 14.99
CA ASP A 460 78.47 -30.15 16.02
C ASP A 460 77.42 -31.15 15.48
N VAL A 461 77.92 -32.27 15.01
CA VAL A 461 77.09 -33.34 14.44
C VAL A 461 76.17 -34.01 15.47
N VAL A 462 76.49 -33.92 16.73
CA VAL A 462 75.69 -34.54 17.81
C VAL A 462 74.49 -33.71 18.18
N ALA A 463 74.63 -32.43 18.15
CA ALA A 463 73.54 -31.49 18.51
C ALA A 463 72.33 -31.57 17.59
N VAL A 464 72.49 -32.01 16.34
CA VAL A 464 71.43 -32.10 15.32
C VAL A 464 70.83 -33.50 15.15
N LEU A 465 71.37 -34.49 15.87
CA LEU A 465 70.89 -35.89 15.84
C LEU A 465 69.38 -35.94 16.27
N PRO A 466 68.64 -36.90 15.72
CA PRO A 466 67.30 -37.21 16.23
C PRO A 466 67.42 -37.72 17.69
N GLU A 467 66.27 -37.62 18.41
CA GLU A 467 66.23 -37.94 19.85
C GLU A 467 66.85 -39.32 20.20
N SER A 468 66.59 -40.30 19.35
CA SER A 468 67.23 -41.67 19.48
C SER A 468 68.75 -41.65 19.36
N GLY A 469 69.25 -40.80 18.42
CA GLY A 469 70.68 -40.62 18.22
C GLY A 469 71.37 -39.90 19.40
N GLN A 470 70.73 -38.87 19.93
CA GLN A 470 71.17 -38.13 21.11
C GLN A 470 71.18 -39.06 22.34
N ALA A 471 70.14 -39.86 22.54
CA ALA A 471 70.08 -40.85 23.62
C ALA A 471 71.21 -41.93 23.49
N GLN A 472 71.51 -42.38 22.28
CA GLN A 472 72.60 -43.28 22.00
C GLN A 472 73.96 -42.64 22.34
N TRP A 473 74.16 -41.38 21.91
CA TRP A 473 75.41 -40.66 22.23
C TRP A 473 75.59 -40.43 23.72
N GLN A 474 74.50 -40.07 24.46
CA GLN A 474 74.56 -39.98 25.92
C GLN A 474 74.90 -41.30 26.58
N ARG A 475 74.33 -42.43 26.10
CA ARG A 475 74.72 -43.79 26.61
C ARG A 475 76.18 -44.09 26.38
N ILE A 476 76.73 -43.78 25.20
CA ILE A 476 78.17 -43.93 24.91
C ILE A 476 78.97 -43.02 25.84
N GLY A 477 78.52 -41.81 26.14
CA GLY A 477 79.18 -40.92 27.12
C GLY A 477 79.18 -41.48 28.53
N SER A 478 78.03 -41.99 29.02
CA SER A 478 77.93 -42.60 30.36
C SER A 478 78.75 -43.87 30.49
N LEU A 479 78.80 -44.71 29.46
CA LEU A 479 79.71 -45.87 29.43
C LEU A 479 81.17 -45.43 29.51
N GLY A 480 81.52 -44.32 28.85
CA GLY A 480 82.85 -43.73 28.94
C GLY A 480 83.26 -43.38 30.37
N GLN A 481 82.36 -42.64 31.05
CA GLN A 481 82.56 -42.23 32.44
C GLN A 481 82.72 -43.44 33.38
N GLN A 482 81.95 -44.54 33.16
CA GLN A 482 82.07 -45.78 33.95
C GLN A 482 83.39 -46.50 33.72
N ILE A 483 83.84 -46.53 32.47
CA ILE A 483 85.11 -47.19 32.12
C ILE A 483 86.30 -46.35 32.58
N ASP A 484 86.23 -45.04 32.52
CA ASP A 484 87.30 -44.15 32.98
C ASP A 484 87.44 -44.12 34.51
N GLY A 485 86.35 -44.44 35.24
CA GLY A 485 86.40 -44.64 36.72
C GLY A 485 86.93 -45.95 37.19
N ALA A 486 87.25 -46.91 36.29
CA ALA A 486 87.88 -48.20 36.64
C ALA A 486 89.38 -48.03 36.87
N ALA A 487 89.97 -48.85 37.83
CA ALA A 487 91.34 -48.72 38.29
C ALA A 487 92.41 -48.81 37.16
N ALA A 488 93.39 -47.91 37.23
CA ALA A 488 94.46 -47.84 36.24
C ALA A 488 95.38 -49.10 36.39
N GLY A 489 95.26 -50.04 35.47
CA GLY A 489 96.00 -51.28 35.47
C GLY A 489 95.19 -52.52 35.08
N ASP A 490 93.90 -52.40 34.98
CA ASP A 490 93.05 -53.51 34.55
C ASP A 490 93.08 -53.66 33.01
N ALA A 491 93.65 -54.83 32.53
CA ALA A 491 93.72 -55.15 31.11
C ALA A 491 92.35 -55.22 30.42
N THR A 492 91.32 -55.55 31.18
CA THR A 492 89.91 -55.55 30.71
C THR A 492 89.43 -54.16 30.48
N ALA A 493 89.74 -53.21 31.33
CA ALA A 493 89.38 -51.76 31.15
C ALA A 493 90.12 -51.17 29.97
N ALA A 494 91.35 -51.55 29.65
CA ALA A 494 92.07 -51.10 28.45
C ALA A 494 91.38 -51.58 27.16
N ALA A 495 90.95 -52.84 27.09
CA ALA A 495 90.23 -53.38 25.96
C ALA A 495 88.83 -52.73 25.83
N GLN A 496 88.17 -52.40 26.94
CA GLN A 496 86.92 -51.71 26.95
C GLN A 496 87.06 -50.25 26.49
N ARG A 497 88.17 -49.57 26.86
CA ARG A 497 88.43 -48.18 26.35
C ARG A 497 88.66 -48.19 24.85
N GLU A 498 89.35 -49.17 24.28
CA GLU A 498 89.55 -49.27 22.86
C GLU A 498 88.25 -49.57 22.10
N ARG A 499 87.37 -50.46 22.62
CA ARG A 499 86.03 -50.70 22.07
C ARG A 499 85.18 -49.46 22.13
N LEU A 500 85.21 -48.71 23.23
CA LEU A 500 84.49 -47.48 23.39
C LEU A 500 85.01 -46.44 22.40
N ARG A 501 86.32 -46.31 22.17
CA ARG A 501 86.95 -45.44 21.21
C ARG A 501 86.41 -45.73 19.79
N LEU A 502 86.37 -47.01 19.42
CA LEU A 502 85.83 -47.45 18.13
C LEU A 502 84.32 -47.19 18.02
N LEU A 503 83.57 -47.47 19.09
CA LEU A 503 82.13 -47.16 19.11
C LEU A 503 81.85 -45.67 19.00
N ARG A 504 82.61 -44.82 19.70
CA ARG A 504 82.51 -43.36 19.57
C ARG A 504 82.85 -42.91 18.16
N GLY A 505 83.95 -43.46 17.59
CA GLY A 505 84.35 -43.13 16.22
C GLY A 505 83.28 -43.51 15.20
N ALA A 506 82.74 -44.71 15.27
CA ALA A 506 81.71 -45.19 14.39
C ALA A 506 80.39 -44.38 14.56
N ALA A 507 80.04 -44.14 15.83
CA ALA A 507 78.82 -43.29 16.09
C ALA A 507 78.96 -41.86 15.57
N TYR A 508 80.20 -41.31 15.76
CA TYR A 508 80.47 -39.95 15.21
C TYR A 508 80.47 -39.92 13.69
N TRP A 509 81.06 -40.95 13.04
CA TRP A 509 81.06 -41.08 11.59
C TRP A 509 79.67 -41.20 11.04
N ASN A 510 78.84 -42.09 11.60
CA ASN A 510 77.45 -42.22 11.20
C ASN A 510 76.66 -40.93 11.44
N ALA A 511 76.90 -40.23 12.53
CA ALA A 511 76.28 -38.92 12.81
C ALA A 511 76.74 -37.87 11.82
N ALA A 512 78.03 -37.85 11.42
CA ALA A 512 78.55 -36.90 10.43
C ALA A 512 78.03 -37.18 9.03
N GLU A 513 77.86 -38.42 8.63
CA GLU A 513 77.26 -38.81 7.36
C GLU A 513 75.76 -38.42 7.30
N ALA A 514 75.01 -38.58 8.39
CA ALA A 514 73.64 -38.26 8.52
C ALA A 514 73.39 -36.76 8.77
N GLN A 515 74.44 -35.97 9.09
CA GLN A 515 74.32 -34.56 9.49
C GLN A 515 73.53 -33.68 8.49
N PRO A 516 73.75 -33.71 7.14
CA PRO A 516 73.06 -32.88 6.23
C PRO A 516 71.53 -33.14 6.23
N ALA A 517 71.15 -34.41 6.23
CA ALA A 517 69.75 -34.83 6.28
C ALA A 517 69.09 -34.47 7.63
N SER A 518 69.82 -34.69 8.76
CA SER A 518 69.33 -34.30 10.07
C SER A 518 69.14 -32.78 10.24
N LEU A 519 70.09 -32.02 9.74
CA LEU A 519 69.97 -30.53 9.69
C LEU A 519 68.78 -30.08 8.88
N GLN A 520 68.56 -30.67 7.72
CA GLN A 520 67.44 -30.35 6.88
C GLN A 520 66.08 -30.68 7.58
N ALA A 521 65.98 -31.88 8.14
CA ALA A 521 64.79 -32.29 8.89
C ALA A 521 64.50 -31.36 10.07
N ARG A 522 65.54 -30.94 10.82
CA ARG A 522 65.34 -29.96 11.90
C ARG A 522 64.95 -28.57 11.43
N ARG A 523 65.43 -28.15 10.26
CA ARG A 523 65.00 -26.90 9.62
C ARG A 523 63.53 -26.96 9.18
N ASP A 524 63.15 -28.11 8.62
CA ASP A 524 61.77 -28.33 8.20
C ASP A 524 60.82 -28.37 9.42
N GLU A 525 61.23 -29.04 10.52
CA GLU A 525 60.49 -29.01 11.79
C GLU A 525 60.33 -27.55 12.35
N LEU A 526 61.44 -26.78 12.30
CA LEU A 526 61.45 -25.40 12.76
C LEU A 526 60.60 -24.52 11.88
N ALA A 527 60.59 -24.74 10.55
CA ALA A 527 59.73 -24.01 9.61
C ALA A 527 58.24 -24.30 9.88
N ALA A 528 57.89 -25.59 10.09
CA ALA A 528 56.53 -25.98 10.45
C ALA A 528 56.08 -25.37 11.81
N ALA A 529 56.97 -25.43 12.83
CA ALA A 529 56.71 -24.78 14.11
C ALA A 529 56.57 -23.27 14.00
N SER A 530 57.35 -22.61 13.12
CA SER A 530 57.28 -21.19 12.87
C SER A 530 55.95 -20.79 12.20
N ALA A 531 55.48 -21.58 11.24
CA ALA A 531 54.19 -21.38 10.61
C ALA A 531 53.03 -21.55 11.63
N ALA A 532 53.09 -22.55 12.49
CA ALA A 532 52.06 -22.74 13.53
C ALA A 532 52.05 -21.63 14.58
N VAL A 533 53.21 -21.08 14.95
CA VAL A 533 53.30 -19.92 15.86
C VAL A 533 52.77 -18.65 15.19
N ALA A 534 53.05 -18.42 13.92
CA ALA A 534 52.52 -17.30 13.17
C ALA A 534 50.99 -17.38 13.07
N GLU A 535 50.45 -18.56 12.73
CA GLU A 535 48.98 -18.78 12.70
C GLU A 535 48.34 -18.56 14.08
N ALA A 536 48.98 -18.99 15.17
CA ALA A 536 48.51 -18.73 16.53
C ALA A 536 48.50 -17.22 16.85
N GLY A 537 49.51 -16.47 16.41
CA GLY A 537 49.59 -15.03 16.52
C GLY A 537 48.46 -14.33 15.78
N ASP A 538 48.21 -14.72 14.53
CA ASP A 538 47.11 -14.18 13.71
C ASP A 538 45.73 -14.48 14.31
N ARG A 539 45.54 -15.65 14.91
CA ARG A 539 44.33 -16.01 15.63
C ARG A 539 44.13 -15.14 16.87
N MET A 540 45.18 -14.86 17.62
CA MET A 540 45.13 -13.97 18.79
C MET A 540 44.80 -12.53 18.39
N GLN A 541 45.40 -11.99 17.32
CA GLN A 541 45.07 -10.67 16.80
C GLN A 541 43.59 -10.58 16.36
N ARG A 542 43.09 -11.61 15.72
CA ARG A 542 41.66 -11.66 15.38
C ARG A 542 40.76 -11.68 16.62
N LEU A 543 41.12 -12.41 17.67
CA LEU A 543 40.39 -12.40 18.94
C LEU A 543 40.42 -11.02 19.61
N GLU A 544 41.54 -10.33 19.59
CA GLU A 544 41.65 -8.95 20.10
C GLU A 544 40.77 -7.98 19.27
N GLY A 545 40.75 -8.14 17.92
CA GLY A 545 39.88 -7.36 17.04
C GLY A 545 38.40 -7.59 17.34
N VAL A 546 37.98 -8.85 17.53
CA VAL A 546 36.60 -9.18 17.91
C VAL A 546 36.25 -8.64 19.29
N ARG A 547 37.17 -8.72 20.28
CA ARG A 547 36.99 -8.13 21.60
C ARG A 547 36.82 -6.60 21.52
N GLY A 548 37.66 -5.92 20.73
CA GLY A 548 37.57 -4.49 20.51
C GLY A 548 36.25 -4.10 19.84
N ALA A 549 35.84 -4.85 18.81
CA ALA A 549 34.56 -4.66 18.13
C ALA A 549 33.37 -4.94 19.06
N ALA A 550 33.41 -6.00 19.86
CA ALA A 550 32.37 -6.35 20.81
C ALA A 550 32.19 -5.29 21.92
N SER A 551 33.27 -4.65 22.34
CA SER A 551 33.20 -3.54 23.31
C SER A 551 32.72 -2.23 22.68
N SER A 552 32.84 -2.07 21.36
CA SER A 552 32.34 -0.91 20.61
C SER A 552 30.91 -1.11 20.07
N VAL A 553 30.49 -2.35 19.83
CA VAL A 553 29.10 -2.72 19.58
C VAL A 553 28.40 -2.85 20.94
N GLY A 554 28.27 -1.74 21.65
CA GLY A 554 27.19 -1.58 22.59
C GLY A 554 25.92 -1.98 21.82
N ALA A 555 25.19 -3.00 22.28
CA ALA A 555 23.89 -3.34 21.72
C ALA A 555 23.19 -2.02 21.45
N PRO A 556 22.63 -1.74 20.25
CA PRO A 556 21.81 -0.57 20.08
C PRO A 556 20.84 -0.65 21.25
N ALA A 557 20.95 0.29 22.18
CA ALA A 557 20.05 0.36 23.30
C ALA A 557 18.70 0.66 22.67
N VAL A 558 18.02 -0.39 22.22
CA VAL A 558 16.61 -0.34 21.90
C VAL A 558 16.00 0.00 23.22
N ASP A 559 15.67 1.27 23.39
CA ASP A 559 15.01 1.73 24.58
C ASP A 559 13.62 1.10 24.61
N LEU A 560 13.57 -0.12 25.13
CA LEU A 560 12.34 -0.93 25.21
C LEU A 560 11.29 -0.23 26.07
N GLU A 561 11.71 0.58 27.03
CA GLU A 561 10.80 1.40 27.83
C GLU A 561 10.19 2.53 26.98
N ALA A 562 11.01 3.22 26.18
CA ALA A 562 10.49 4.19 25.22
C ALA A 562 9.60 3.54 24.16
N ALA A 563 9.92 2.32 23.70
CA ALA A 563 9.07 1.58 22.77
C ALA A 563 7.71 1.22 23.41
N ARG A 564 7.70 0.76 24.66
CA ARG A 564 6.47 0.49 25.43
C ARG A 564 5.64 1.75 25.65
N ALA A 565 6.28 2.85 26.02
CA ALA A 565 5.60 4.12 26.20
C ALA A 565 4.97 4.63 24.89
N ARG A 566 5.69 4.54 23.77
CA ARG A 566 5.18 4.88 22.44
C ARG A 566 4.01 3.96 22.04
N HIS A 567 4.12 2.66 22.30
CA HIS A 567 3.05 1.70 22.04
C HIS A 567 1.75 2.09 22.76
N ALA A 568 1.82 2.43 24.06
CA ALA A 568 0.64 2.85 24.83
C ALA A 568 -0.03 4.09 24.23
N VAL A 569 0.77 5.13 23.90
CA VAL A 569 0.28 6.36 23.26
C VAL A 569 -0.34 6.08 21.89
N LEU A 570 0.31 5.25 21.07
CA LEU A 570 -0.20 4.90 19.75
C LEU A 570 -1.51 4.11 19.83
N THR A 571 -1.63 3.19 20.78
CA THR A 571 -2.86 2.42 21.00
C THR A 571 -4.03 3.33 21.36
N GLU A 572 -3.83 4.29 22.26
CA GLU A 572 -4.87 5.27 22.62
C GLU A 572 -5.26 6.15 21.42
N ARG A 573 -4.28 6.70 20.71
CA ARG A 573 -4.52 7.54 19.53
C ARG A 573 -5.26 6.78 18.41
N LEU A 574 -4.87 5.52 18.18
CA LEU A 574 -5.47 4.68 17.15
C LEU A 574 -6.93 4.35 17.48
N SER A 575 -7.21 4.00 18.75
CA SER A 575 -8.58 3.78 19.23
C SER A 575 -9.44 5.04 19.07
N ALA A 576 -8.92 6.21 19.45
CA ALA A 576 -9.61 7.48 19.29
C ALA A 576 -9.88 7.83 17.81
N ALA A 577 -8.91 7.59 16.92
CA ALA A 577 -9.06 7.81 15.47
C ALA A 577 -10.12 6.86 14.88
N ARG A 578 -10.09 5.58 15.25
CA ARG A 578 -11.10 4.60 14.83
C ARG A 578 -12.52 5.02 15.26
N ASP A 579 -12.68 5.45 16.50
CA ASP A 579 -13.97 5.89 17.01
C ASP A 579 -14.44 7.20 16.33
N LEU A 580 -13.51 8.08 15.94
CA LEU A 580 -13.82 9.28 15.17
C LEU A 580 -14.33 8.91 13.77
N GLU A 581 -13.63 8.01 13.08
CA GLU A 581 -14.00 7.55 11.74
C GLU A 581 -15.34 6.81 11.76
N ARG A 582 -15.58 5.98 12.78
CA ARG A 582 -16.89 5.35 12.99
C ARG A 582 -18.01 6.38 13.11
N ARG A 583 -17.82 7.44 13.89
CA ARG A 583 -18.81 8.51 14.02
C ARG A 583 -19.01 9.26 12.71
N HIS A 584 -17.95 9.47 11.95
CA HIS A 584 -18.01 10.11 10.63
C HIS A 584 -18.86 9.29 9.65
N LEU A 585 -18.60 7.99 9.52
CA LEU A 585 -19.37 7.09 8.66
C LEU A 585 -20.85 7.04 9.05
N VAL A 586 -21.15 6.99 10.34
CA VAL A 586 -22.53 7.05 10.84
C VAL A 586 -23.18 8.40 10.52
N ALA A 587 -22.44 9.50 10.66
CA ALA A 587 -22.95 10.84 10.37
C ALA A 587 -23.30 11.01 8.89
N ILE A 588 -22.45 10.55 7.97
CA ILE A 588 -22.71 10.58 6.53
C ILE A 588 -23.97 9.76 6.20
N ALA A 589 -24.09 8.55 6.77
CA ALA A 589 -25.27 7.70 6.55
C ALA A 589 -26.55 8.33 7.09
N LEU A 590 -26.51 8.95 8.26
CA LEU A 590 -27.67 9.66 8.85
C LEU A 590 -28.04 10.88 8.01
N GLN A 591 -27.07 11.66 7.54
CA GLN A 591 -27.31 12.82 6.69
C GLN A 591 -28.02 12.43 5.39
N ASP A 592 -27.59 11.35 4.74
CA ASP A 592 -28.25 10.84 3.54
C ASP A 592 -29.70 10.40 3.83
N MET A 593 -29.91 9.62 4.89
CA MET A 593 -31.24 9.16 5.29
C MET A 593 -32.18 10.29 5.69
N GLU A 594 -31.69 11.31 6.40
CA GLU A 594 -32.46 12.51 6.74
C GLU A 594 -32.82 13.32 5.49
N GLY A 595 -31.94 13.38 4.51
CA GLY A 595 -32.21 13.93 3.17
C GLY A 595 -33.33 13.16 2.46
N GLN A 596 -33.31 11.83 2.50
CA GLN A 596 -34.37 10.98 1.95
C GLN A 596 -35.71 11.22 2.66
N ARG A 597 -35.73 11.28 3.99
CA ARG A 597 -36.92 11.62 4.78
C ARG A 597 -37.48 12.98 4.39
N GLY A 598 -36.60 13.99 4.28
CA GLY A 598 -37.01 15.34 3.88
C GLY A 598 -37.67 15.41 2.49
N ARG A 599 -37.19 14.59 1.52
CA ARG A 599 -37.85 14.45 0.21
C ARG A 599 -39.24 13.83 0.31
N LEU A 600 -39.39 12.74 1.09
CA LEU A 600 -40.68 12.11 1.31
C LEU A 600 -41.70 13.10 1.91
N ASP A 601 -41.29 13.88 2.92
CA ASP A 601 -42.10 14.90 3.54
C ASP A 601 -42.50 16.01 2.53
N ALA A 602 -41.60 16.37 1.63
CA ALA A 602 -41.88 17.34 0.56
C ALA A 602 -42.91 16.78 -0.43
N TYR A 603 -42.76 15.54 -0.86
CA TYR A 603 -43.69 14.88 -1.77
C TYR A 603 -45.07 14.67 -1.12
N GLU A 604 -45.14 14.26 0.15
CA GLU A 604 -46.43 14.20 0.87
C GLU A 604 -47.15 15.55 0.88
N ARG A 605 -46.44 16.63 1.17
CA ARG A 605 -47.05 17.99 1.13
C ARG A 605 -47.55 18.36 -0.26
N GLN A 606 -46.79 18.05 -1.29
CA GLN A 606 -47.20 18.33 -2.69
C GLN A 606 -48.44 17.53 -3.10
N LEU A 607 -48.50 16.25 -2.77
CA LEU A 607 -49.67 15.40 -3.03
C LEU A 607 -50.92 15.91 -2.31
N ARG A 608 -50.81 16.27 -1.02
CA ARG A 608 -51.92 16.80 -0.24
C ARG A 608 -52.45 18.12 -0.85
N TYR A 609 -51.53 19.00 -1.23
CA TYR A 609 -51.91 20.25 -1.88
C TYR A 609 -52.60 20.02 -3.23
N ALA A 610 -52.05 19.14 -4.06
CA ALA A 610 -52.63 18.81 -5.35
C ALA A 610 -54.01 18.16 -5.24
N LEU A 611 -54.16 17.23 -4.28
CA LEU A 611 -55.45 16.57 -3.98
C LEU A 611 -56.48 17.58 -3.50
N ALA A 612 -56.10 18.48 -2.58
CA ALA A 612 -57.01 19.54 -2.09
C ALA A 612 -57.45 20.48 -3.23
N ALA A 613 -56.53 20.91 -4.09
CA ALA A 613 -56.81 21.71 -5.26
C ALA A 613 -57.73 21.01 -6.28
N LEU A 614 -57.58 19.66 -6.41
CA LEU A 614 -58.46 18.86 -7.25
C LEU A 614 -59.90 18.84 -6.70
N TYR A 615 -60.07 18.61 -5.39
CA TYR A 615 -61.39 18.63 -4.75
C TYR A 615 -62.04 19.99 -4.77
N ASP A 616 -61.28 21.09 -4.58
CA ASP A 616 -61.80 22.47 -4.68
C ASP A 616 -62.35 22.75 -6.06
N ARG A 617 -61.59 22.36 -7.11
CA ARG A 617 -62.08 22.47 -8.52
C ARG A 617 -63.31 21.63 -8.80
N ALA A 618 -63.41 20.45 -8.19
CA ALA A 618 -64.57 19.55 -8.37
C ALA A 618 -65.80 20.06 -7.62
N SER A 619 -65.66 20.79 -6.52
CA SER A 619 -66.74 21.36 -5.72
C SER A 619 -67.28 22.70 -6.26
N THR A 620 -66.51 23.39 -7.13
CA THR A 620 -66.93 24.66 -7.73
C THR A 620 -67.91 24.40 -8.88
N PRO A 621 -69.16 25.01 -8.85
CA PRO A 621 -70.15 24.80 -9.91
C PRO A 621 -69.62 25.25 -11.29
N ARG A 622 -69.96 24.47 -12.35
CA ARG A 622 -69.49 24.70 -13.74
C ARG A 622 -69.72 26.09 -14.31
N GLY A 623 -70.49 26.95 -13.63
CA GLY A 623 -70.80 28.33 -14.07
C GLY A 623 -69.93 29.44 -13.50
N GLU A 624 -69.04 29.14 -12.49
CA GLU A 624 -68.18 30.11 -11.79
C GLU A 624 -66.69 29.87 -11.99
N ARG A 625 -66.30 29.11 -13.02
CA ARG A 625 -64.89 28.91 -13.33
C ARG A 625 -64.31 30.16 -14.01
N PRO A 626 -63.26 30.80 -13.44
CA PRO A 626 -62.61 31.98 -14.00
C PRO A 626 -61.85 31.66 -15.31
#